data_e671634347f0e5bc267c47bf78d3dba6
#
_entry.id   e671634347f0e5bc267c47bf78d3dba6
#
_cell.length_a   1.000
_cell.length_b   1.000
_cell.length_c   1.000
_cell.angle_alpha   90.00
_cell.angle_beta   90.00
_cell.angle_gamma   90.00
#
_symmetry.space_group_name_H-M   'P 1'
#
loop_
_entity.id
_entity.type
_entity.pdbx_description
1 polymer ?
#
loop_
_entity_poly.entity_id
_entity_poly.type
_entity_poly.pdbx_seq_one_letter_code
_entity_poly.pdbx_strand_id
1 'polypeptide(L)'
;VPTEPSTEPTDSTATDAPKTTTRVLLPIRPGDVYDLSERVDADGNLSWEAPAGTFRLFRFVCSGSGRRSAHATPGAGGLTPDFLSVEATDVHFDHTVTVLLGEMRDHRPQSWTYITDDGAMPSDADWTPSLATEFRRLNGYDLTRYLPVFAGLTIENYDVSERFRADYRRTVADLLARNR
;
A
#
# COMPACT_ATOMS: atom_id res chain seq x y z
N VAL A 1 -4.17 -32.64 -64.15
CA VAL A 1 -3.47 -31.41 -63.77
C VAL A 1 -2.66 -31.72 -62.55
N PRO A 2 -1.32 -31.67 -62.59
CA PRO A 2 -0.47 -32.02 -61.45
C PRO A 2 -0.28 -30.85 -60.50
N THR A 3 -0.32 -31.15 -59.23
CA THR A 3 -0.07 -30.28 -58.10
C THR A 3 1.43 -30.29 -57.75
N GLU A 4 2.08 -29.13 -57.75
CA GLU A 4 3.43 -28.97 -57.29
C GLU A 4 3.49 -28.83 -55.75
N PRO A 5 4.56 -29.35 -55.09
CA PRO A 5 4.77 -29.15 -53.66
C PRO A 5 5.48 -27.84 -53.39
N SER A 6 4.91 -26.98 -52.53
CA SER A 6 5.54 -25.78 -51.99
C SER A 6 6.53 -26.17 -50.89
N THR A 7 7.77 -25.80 -51.12
CA THR A 7 8.85 -25.87 -50.14
C THR A 7 8.72 -24.72 -49.12
N GLU A 8 8.56 -25.01 -47.84
CA GLU A 8 8.73 -24.08 -46.73
C GLU A 8 10.20 -23.84 -46.47
N PRO A 9 10.61 -22.59 -46.21
CA PRO A 9 11.92 -22.31 -45.62
C PRO A 9 11.79 -22.36 -44.08
N THR A 10 12.44 -23.35 -43.49
CA THR A 10 12.75 -23.38 -42.05
C THR A 10 13.77 -22.31 -41.73
N ASP A 11 13.32 -21.19 -41.20
CA ASP A 11 14.20 -20.23 -40.53
C ASP A 11 14.01 -20.34 -39.02
N SER A 12 14.86 -21.13 -38.38
CA SER A 12 14.98 -21.26 -36.94
C SER A 12 15.96 -20.23 -36.43
N THR A 13 15.54 -18.97 -36.33
CA THR A 13 16.22 -17.99 -35.48
C THR A 13 15.78 -18.20 -34.04
N ALA A 14 16.51 -19.03 -33.32
CA ALA A 14 16.43 -19.13 -31.87
C ALA A 14 16.81 -17.75 -31.30
N THR A 15 15.81 -16.97 -30.95
CA THR A 15 15.99 -15.72 -30.19
C THR A 15 16.47 -16.12 -28.78
N ASP A 16 17.74 -15.90 -28.55
CA ASP A 16 18.37 -16.09 -27.24
C ASP A 16 17.76 -15.11 -26.25
N ALA A 17 16.75 -15.56 -25.51
CA ALA A 17 16.10 -14.77 -24.48
C ALA A 17 17.16 -14.44 -23.41
N PRO A 18 17.28 -13.18 -22.96
CA PRO A 18 18.28 -12.80 -21.99
C PRO A 18 18.06 -13.65 -20.72
N LYS A 19 19.07 -14.45 -20.37
CA LYS A 19 19.11 -15.19 -19.13
C LYS A 19 19.06 -14.18 -17.99
N THR A 20 17.88 -13.98 -17.40
CA THR A 20 17.72 -13.19 -16.18
C THR A 20 18.52 -13.88 -15.08
N THR A 21 19.74 -13.42 -14.85
CA THR A 21 20.55 -13.87 -13.72
C THR A 21 19.84 -13.39 -12.46
N THR A 22 19.10 -14.28 -11.80
CA THR A 22 18.52 -14.00 -10.50
C THR A 22 19.66 -13.78 -9.52
N ARG A 23 19.97 -12.51 -9.28
CA ARG A 23 20.99 -12.12 -8.30
C ARG A 23 20.42 -12.41 -6.94
N VAL A 24 20.86 -13.49 -6.29
CA VAL A 24 20.54 -13.77 -4.89
C VAL A 24 21.14 -12.64 -4.08
N LEU A 25 20.29 -11.75 -3.58
CA LEU A 25 20.71 -10.67 -2.69
C LEU A 25 20.96 -11.29 -1.31
N LEU A 26 22.14 -11.09 -0.76
CA LEU A 26 22.45 -11.49 0.60
C LEU A 26 21.55 -10.73 1.60
N PRO A 27 21.20 -11.35 2.73
CA PRO A 27 20.48 -10.68 3.78
C PRO A 27 21.21 -9.43 4.27
N ILE A 28 20.45 -8.36 4.48
CA ILE A 28 20.96 -7.07 4.96
C ILE A 28 20.86 -7.08 6.49
N ARG A 29 21.90 -6.63 7.17
CA ARG A 29 21.85 -6.47 8.63
C ARG A 29 20.97 -5.25 8.97
N PRO A 30 20.12 -5.31 10.00
CA PRO A 30 19.31 -4.16 10.42
C PRO A 30 20.14 -2.89 10.69
N GLY A 31 21.39 -3.05 11.16
CA GLY A 31 22.31 -1.94 11.39
C GLY A 31 22.86 -1.27 10.13
N ASP A 32 22.75 -1.93 8.97
CA ASP A 32 23.18 -1.41 7.67
C ASP A 32 22.03 -0.69 6.93
N VAL A 33 20.84 -0.60 7.56
CA VAL A 33 19.70 0.17 7.06
C VAL A 33 19.67 1.52 7.75
N TYR A 34 19.88 2.58 6.97
CA TYR A 34 19.86 3.96 7.43
C TYR A 34 18.51 4.59 7.13
N ASP A 35 17.84 5.10 8.15
CA ASP A 35 16.67 5.94 7.97
C ASP A 35 17.14 7.37 7.67
N LEU A 36 16.79 7.87 6.50
CA LEU A 36 17.15 9.20 6.02
C LEU A 36 15.93 10.13 5.94
N SER A 37 14.81 9.77 6.52
CA SER A 37 13.55 10.52 6.43
C SER A 37 13.70 11.96 6.92
N GLU A 38 14.43 12.18 8.02
CA GLU A 38 14.68 13.52 8.58
C GLU A 38 15.67 14.37 7.76
N ARG A 39 16.30 13.79 6.74
CA ARG A 39 17.27 14.46 5.87
C ARG A 39 16.65 14.88 4.53
N VAL A 40 15.36 14.67 4.38
CA VAL A 40 14.58 15.11 3.23
C VAL A 40 13.94 16.45 3.59
N ASP A 41 14.17 17.47 2.78
CA ASP A 41 13.58 18.79 2.96
C ASP A 41 12.09 18.84 2.50
N ALA A 42 11.46 20.00 2.69
CA ALA A 42 10.07 20.22 2.30
C ALA A 42 9.83 20.10 0.77
N ASP A 43 10.87 20.33 -0.03
CA ASP A 43 10.82 20.20 -1.49
C ASP A 43 11.10 18.77 -1.95
N GLY A 44 11.40 17.86 -1.00
CA GLY A 44 11.67 16.46 -1.27
C GLY A 44 13.11 16.15 -1.67
N ASN A 45 14.04 17.08 -1.47
CA ASN A 45 15.46 16.88 -1.74
C ASN A 45 16.13 16.19 -0.55
N LEU A 46 16.92 15.15 -0.83
CA LEU A 46 17.74 14.45 0.16
C LEU A 46 19.15 15.04 0.19
N SER A 47 19.57 15.45 1.39
CA SER A 47 20.96 15.85 1.67
C SER A 47 21.59 14.87 2.65
N TRP A 48 22.56 14.07 2.19
CA TRP A 48 23.22 13.07 3.00
C TRP A 48 24.69 12.85 2.59
N GLU A 49 25.58 12.96 3.55
CA GLU A 49 26.98 12.56 3.38
C GLU A 49 27.11 11.06 3.63
N ALA A 50 27.16 10.29 2.55
CA ALA A 50 27.25 8.85 2.61
C ALA A 50 28.63 8.41 3.12
N PRO A 51 28.72 7.44 4.04
CA PRO A 51 29.99 6.79 4.37
C PRO A 51 30.60 6.10 3.14
N ALA A 52 31.89 5.72 3.22
CA ALA A 52 32.49 4.94 2.15
C ALA A 52 31.76 3.61 1.96
N GLY A 53 31.36 3.31 0.72
CA GLY A 53 30.63 2.08 0.41
C GLY A 53 29.70 2.19 -0.79
N THR A 54 28.94 1.12 -1.03
CA THR A 54 27.89 1.08 -2.06
C THR A 54 26.55 1.00 -1.39
N PHE A 55 25.66 1.93 -1.70
CA PHE A 55 24.35 2.03 -1.10
C PHE A 55 23.26 1.83 -2.16
N ARG A 56 22.10 1.31 -1.70
CA ARG A 56 20.86 1.33 -2.47
C ARG A 56 19.89 2.22 -1.73
N LEU A 57 19.43 3.27 -2.39
CA LEU A 57 18.44 4.19 -1.85
C LEU A 57 17.03 3.71 -2.21
N PHE A 58 16.14 3.68 -1.21
CA PHE A 58 14.71 3.43 -1.37
C PHE A 58 13.96 4.68 -0.93
N ARG A 59 13.03 5.13 -1.74
CA ARG A 59 12.07 6.17 -1.39
C ARG A 59 10.69 5.53 -1.28
N PHE A 60 10.15 5.48 -0.08
CA PHE A 60 8.78 5.06 0.17
C PHE A 60 7.90 6.30 0.23
N VAL A 61 6.81 6.30 -0.51
CA VAL A 61 5.92 7.45 -0.65
C VAL A 61 4.49 6.97 -0.39
N CYS A 62 3.76 7.72 0.43
CA CYS A 62 2.33 7.55 0.59
C CYS A 62 1.61 8.51 -0.36
N SER A 63 0.62 8.02 -1.07
CA SER A 63 -0.25 8.82 -1.92
C SER A 63 -1.69 8.33 -1.84
N GLY A 64 -2.64 9.22 -2.12
CA GLY A 64 -4.03 8.80 -2.25
C GLY A 64 -4.19 7.76 -3.37
N SER A 65 -4.95 6.70 -3.10
CA SER A 65 -5.23 5.64 -4.08
C SER A 65 -6.02 6.12 -5.30
N GLY A 66 -6.68 7.28 -5.18
CA GLY A 66 -7.60 7.78 -6.20
C GLY A 66 -8.88 6.95 -6.32
N ARG A 67 -9.10 6.00 -5.42
CA ARG A 67 -10.27 5.12 -5.43
C ARG A 67 -11.55 5.92 -5.23
N ARG A 68 -12.57 5.57 -6.00
CA ARG A 68 -13.88 6.21 -5.96
C ARG A 68 -14.96 5.18 -5.63
N SER A 69 -15.95 5.61 -4.86
CA SER A 69 -17.16 4.81 -4.64
C SER A 69 -17.95 4.69 -5.95
N ALA A 70 -18.43 3.47 -6.24
CA ALA A 70 -19.30 3.22 -7.40
C ALA A 70 -20.65 3.93 -7.29
N HIS A 71 -21.07 4.28 -6.09
CA HIS A 71 -22.37 4.90 -5.77
C HIS A 71 -22.26 6.38 -5.45
N ALA A 72 -21.14 7.02 -5.76
CA ALA A 72 -20.98 8.45 -5.53
C ALA A 72 -21.96 9.25 -6.38
N THR A 73 -22.58 10.27 -5.77
CA THR A 73 -23.43 11.23 -6.46
C THR A 73 -22.64 11.93 -7.57
N PRO A 74 -23.21 12.10 -8.77
CA PRO A 74 -22.58 12.87 -9.84
C PRO A 74 -22.12 14.25 -9.35
N GLY A 75 -20.87 14.60 -9.59
CA GLY A 75 -20.27 15.85 -9.16
C GLY A 75 -19.65 15.86 -7.76
N ALA A 76 -19.89 14.85 -6.92
CA ALA A 76 -19.33 14.77 -5.57
C ALA A 76 -17.87 14.31 -5.52
N GLY A 77 -17.24 14.02 -6.66
CA GLY A 77 -15.87 13.49 -6.70
C GLY A 77 -15.73 12.03 -6.25
N GLY A 78 -16.47 11.61 -5.22
CA GLY A 78 -16.63 10.22 -4.80
C GLY A 78 -15.38 9.51 -4.30
N LEU A 79 -14.33 10.24 -3.89
CA LEU A 79 -13.14 9.62 -3.29
C LEU A 79 -13.53 8.89 -2.00
N THR A 80 -13.00 7.69 -1.83
CA THR A 80 -13.18 6.92 -0.59
C THR A 80 -12.31 7.51 0.52
N PRO A 81 -12.80 7.54 1.78
CA PRO A 81 -11.98 7.96 2.91
C PRO A 81 -10.84 6.97 3.17
N ASP A 82 -9.90 7.36 4.03
CA ASP A 82 -8.89 6.45 4.56
C ASP A 82 -9.54 5.53 5.62
N PHE A 83 -9.83 4.30 5.22
CA PHE A 83 -10.45 3.30 6.09
C PHE A 83 -9.54 2.79 7.24
N LEU A 84 -8.28 3.16 7.24
CA LEU A 84 -7.36 2.86 8.33
C LEU A 84 -7.31 3.99 9.39
N SER A 85 -7.99 5.12 9.13
CA SER A 85 -8.08 6.27 10.01
C SER A 85 -9.50 6.47 10.53
N VAL A 86 -9.67 6.37 11.84
CA VAL A 86 -10.95 6.67 12.51
C VAL A 86 -11.36 8.11 12.24
N GLU A 87 -10.41 9.05 12.34
CA GLU A 87 -10.66 10.48 12.11
C GLU A 87 -11.17 10.75 10.69
N ALA A 88 -10.61 10.06 9.68
CA ALA A 88 -11.07 10.24 8.29
C ALA A 88 -12.47 9.69 8.09
N THR A 89 -12.80 8.58 8.76
CA THR A 89 -14.14 7.99 8.73
C THR A 89 -15.15 8.88 9.47
N ASP A 90 -14.79 9.42 10.63
CA ASP A 90 -15.64 10.34 11.38
C ASP A 90 -15.95 11.60 10.55
N VAL A 91 -14.94 12.20 9.91
CA VAL A 91 -15.15 13.35 9.02
C VAL A 91 -16.09 13.00 7.87
N HIS A 92 -15.92 11.82 7.26
CA HIS A 92 -16.80 11.37 6.19
C HIS A 92 -18.24 11.16 6.69
N PHE A 93 -18.42 10.53 7.84
CA PHE A 93 -19.72 10.30 8.47
C PHE A 93 -20.43 11.60 8.80
N ASP A 94 -19.73 12.55 9.40
CA ASP A 94 -20.29 13.84 9.79
C ASP A 94 -20.74 14.67 8.60
N HIS A 95 -19.99 14.65 7.49
CA HIS A 95 -20.33 15.41 6.28
C HIS A 95 -21.37 14.72 5.40
N THR A 96 -21.70 13.47 5.67
CA THR A 96 -22.67 12.71 4.87
C THR A 96 -23.87 12.28 5.70
N VAL A 97 -23.69 11.32 6.59
CA VAL A 97 -24.77 10.68 7.35
C VAL A 97 -25.38 11.66 8.37
N THR A 98 -24.54 12.40 9.11
CA THR A 98 -25.02 13.36 10.12
C THR A 98 -25.83 14.48 9.48
N VAL A 99 -25.40 14.99 8.33
CA VAL A 99 -26.15 16.01 7.58
C VAL A 99 -27.49 15.44 7.12
N LEU A 100 -27.50 14.26 6.50
CA LEU A 100 -28.74 13.61 6.05
C LEU A 100 -29.71 13.35 7.21
N LEU A 101 -29.21 12.87 8.35
CA LEU A 101 -30.01 12.68 9.56
C LEU A 101 -30.59 13.99 10.08
N GLY A 102 -29.84 15.07 9.97
CA GLY A 102 -30.29 16.42 10.36
C GLY A 102 -31.44 16.91 9.50
N GLU A 103 -31.33 16.78 8.17
CA GLU A 103 -32.39 17.16 7.23
C GLU A 103 -33.65 16.30 7.37
N MET A 104 -33.48 15.02 7.79
CA MET A 104 -34.60 14.09 7.97
C MET A 104 -35.23 14.16 9.38
N ARG A 105 -34.84 15.12 10.22
CA ARG A 105 -35.19 15.21 11.64
C ARG A 105 -36.67 14.91 11.95
N ASP A 106 -37.59 15.52 11.22
CA ASP A 106 -39.02 15.43 11.45
C ASP A 106 -39.72 14.38 10.54
N HIS A 107 -38.97 13.78 9.61
CA HIS A 107 -39.48 12.90 8.57
C HIS A 107 -38.75 11.55 8.52
N ARG A 108 -38.15 11.13 9.61
CA ARG A 108 -37.42 9.83 9.64
C ARG A 108 -38.35 8.70 9.23
N PRO A 109 -38.12 8.02 8.13
CA PRO A 109 -38.93 6.87 7.77
C PRO A 109 -38.71 5.76 8.80
N GLN A 110 -39.77 5.17 9.31
CA GLN A 110 -39.69 4.04 10.24
C GLN A 110 -39.01 2.82 9.60
N SER A 111 -38.89 2.81 8.30
CA SER A 111 -38.25 1.76 7.50
C SER A 111 -36.72 1.89 7.41
N TRP A 112 -36.12 2.97 7.92
CA TRP A 112 -34.66 3.08 7.94
C TRP A 112 -34.06 2.31 9.12
N THR A 113 -33.71 1.06 8.87
CA THR A 113 -33.33 0.10 9.92
C THR A 113 -31.83 -0.19 9.95
N TYR A 114 -31.07 0.14 8.91
CA TYR A 114 -29.64 -0.15 8.85
C TYR A 114 -28.90 0.78 7.86
N ILE A 115 -27.60 0.91 8.08
CA ILE A 115 -26.63 1.47 7.14
C ILE A 115 -25.75 0.32 6.67
N THR A 116 -25.54 0.20 5.38
CA THR A 116 -24.62 -0.78 4.82
C THR A 116 -23.30 -0.12 4.44
N ASP A 117 -22.21 -0.78 4.81
CA ASP A 117 -20.87 -0.48 4.34
C ASP A 117 -20.49 -1.55 3.31
N ASP A 118 -20.81 -1.33 2.04
CA ASP A 118 -20.52 -2.26 0.94
C ASP A 118 -19.27 -1.89 0.13
N GLY A 119 -18.62 -0.78 0.48
CA GLY A 119 -17.47 -0.25 -0.23
C GLY A 119 -16.12 -0.50 0.44
N ALA A 120 -16.13 -0.99 1.66
CA ALA A 120 -14.94 -1.09 2.50
C ALA A 120 -14.18 -2.40 2.34
N MET A 121 -13.88 -2.79 1.12
CA MET A 121 -12.84 -3.81 0.89
C MET A 121 -11.57 -3.12 0.42
N PRO A 122 -10.76 -2.59 1.34
CA PRO A 122 -9.52 -1.93 1.01
C PRO A 122 -8.46 -2.97 0.68
N SER A 123 -8.56 -3.59 -0.50
CA SER A 123 -7.47 -4.44 -1.00
C SER A 123 -6.18 -3.64 -1.20
N ASP A 124 -6.28 -2.32 -1.23
CA ASP A 124 -5.23 -1.40 -1.64
C ASP A 124 -4.86 -0.39 -0.54
N ALA A 125 -5.59 -0.33 0.58
CA ALA A 125 -5.26 0.53 1.71
C ALA A 125 -4.20 -0.17 2.57
N ASP A 126 -2.96 0.22 2.36
CA ASP A 126 -1.80 -0.35 3.04
C ASP A 126 -1.06 0.67 3.91
N TRP A 127 -1.44 1.95 3.87
CA TRP A 127 -0.79 2.99 4.64
C TRP A 127 -1.77 4.07 5.13
N THR A 128 -1.52 4.54 6.37
CA THR A 128 -2.16 5.71 6.97
C THR A 128 -1.11 6.48 7.80
N PRO A 129 -1.26 7.78 8.06
CA PRO A 129 -0.28 8.56 8.84
C PRO A 129 0.04 7.98 10.22
N SER A 130 -0.92 7.37 10.89
CA SER A 130 -0.72 6.76 12.22
C SER A 130 -0.09 5.36 12.20
N LEU A 131 0.06 4.73 11.02
CA LEU A 131 0.48 3.33 10.89
C LEU A 131 1.81 3.02 11.59
N ALA A 132 2.82 3.87 11.41
CA ALA A 132 4.14 3.63 12.03
C ALA A 132 4.07 3.64 13.56
N THR A 133 3.28 4.55 14.13
CA THR A 133 3.06 4.64 15.58
C THR A 133 2.30 3.43 16.10
N GLU A 134 1.22 3.05 15.42
CA GLU A 134 0.42 1.88 15.78
C GLU A 134 1.20 0.58 15.63
N PHE A 135 1.97 0.45 14.56
CA PHE A 135 2.85 -0.70 14.36
C PHE A 135 3.83 -0.87 15.53
N ARG A 136 4.50 0.22 15.92
CA ARG A 136 5.43 0.19 17.06
C ARG A 136 4.72 -0.16 18.36
N ARG A 137 3.53 0.38 18.58
CA ARG A 137 2.71 0.09 19.78
C ARG A 137 2.31 -1.38 19.86
N LEU A 138 1.93 -2.00 18.74
CA LEU A 138 1.44 -3.38 18.68
C LEU A 138 2.57 -4.40 18.68
N ASN A 139 3.68 -4.11 18.01
CA ASN A 139 4.74 -5.10 17.76
C ASN A 139 6.03 -4.82 18.53
N GLY A 140 6.19 -3.63 19.13
CA GLY A 140 7.32 -3.28 20.00
C GLY A 140 8.61 -2.91 19.26
N TYR A 141 8.57 -2.74 17.92
CA TYR A 141 9.74 -2.34 17.13
C TYR A 141 9.35 -1.37 16.01
N ASP A 142 10.36 -0.69 15.44
CA ASP A 142 10.15 0.29 14.37
C ASP A 142 10.05 -0.40 13.01
N LEU A 143 9.02 -0.04 12.23
CA LEU A 143 8.81 -0.61 10.90
C LEU A 143 9.76 -0.04 9.84
N THR A 144 10.29 1.17 10.02
CA THR A 144 11.02 1.89 8.97
C THR A 144 12.23 1.11 8.46
N ARG A 145 12.97 0.46 9.37
CA ARG A 145 14.13 -0.36 9.01
C ARG A 145 13.78 -1.61 8.21
N TYR A 146 12.52 -2.04 8.24
CA TYR A 146 12.05 -3.23 7.55
C TYR A 146 11.28 -2.92 6.27
N LEU A 147 10.98 -1.65 5.96
CA LEU A 147 10.33 -1.26 4.71
C LEU A 147 10.99 -1.84 3.45
N PRO A 148 12.33 -1.96 3.35
CA PRO A 148 12.97 -2.59 2.19
C PRO A 148 12.53 -4.04 1.91
N VAL A 149 11.91 -4.73 2.87
CA VAL A 149 11.30 -6.06 2.67
C VAL A 149 10.20 -6.02 1.62
N PHE A 150 9.45 -4.91 1.52
CA PHE A 150 8.43 -4.72 0.48
C PHE A 150 9.03 -4.50 -0.91
N ALA A 151 10.29 -4.09 -0.98
CA ALA A 151 11.05 -4.02 -2.22
C ALA A 151 11.79 -5.34 -2.57
N GLY A 152 11.44 -6.44 -1.90
CA GLY A 152 11.99 -7.78 -2.16
C GLY A 152 13.33 -8.06 -1.49
N LEU A 153 13.78 -7.23 -0.56
CA LEU A 153 15.01 -7.48 0.19
C LEU A 153 14.73 -8.35 1.41
N THR A 154 15.75 -9.07 1.84
CA THR A 154 15.74 -9.81 3.10
C THR A 154 16.52 -9.03 4.14
N ILE A 155 15.86 -8.66 5.25
CA ILE A 155 16.49 -8.02 6.38
C ILE A 155 16.75 -9.08 7.46
N GLU A 156 17.99 -9.15 7.95
CA GLU A 156 18.51 -10.09 8.91
C GLU A 156 18.49 -11.56 8.41
N ASN A 157 17.33 -12.13 8.22
CA ASN A 157 17.09 -13.43 7.62
C ASN A 157 15.65 -13.52 7.08
N TYR A 158 15.33 -14.64 6.44
CA TYR A 158 14.01 -14.86 5.84
C TYR A 158 12.90 -14.86 6.90
N ASP A 159 13.10 -15.55 8.03
CA ASP A 159 12.08 -15.70 9.07
C ASP A 159 11.72 -14.36 9.71
N VAL A 160 12.72 -13.51 9.95
CA VAL A 160 12.51 -12.14 10.48
C VAL A 160 11.75 -11.29 9.46
N SER A 161 12.10 -11.37 8.18
CA SER A 161 11.41 -10.64 7.12
C SER A 161 9.95 -11.08 6.95
N GLU A 162 9.66 -12.38 7.03
CA GLU A 162 8.30 -12.91 6.97
C GLU A 162 7.49 -12.55 8.22
N ARG A 163 8.11 -12.58 9.39
CA ARG A 163 7.47 -12.10 10.63
C ARG A 163 7.08 -10.63 10.50
N PHE A 164 7.99 -9.78 10.01
CA PHE A 164 7.66 -8.39 9.74
C PHE A 164 6.45 -8.24 8.82
N ARG A 165 6.38 -9.00 7.71
CA ARG A 165 5.22 -8.99 6.80
C ARG A 165 3.93 -9.40 7.52
N ALA A 166 4.00 -10.41 8.37
CA ALA A 166 2.85 -10.87 9.16
C ALA A 166 2.39 -9.82 10.17
N ASP A 167 3.32 -9.20 10.88
CA ASP A 167 3.04 -8.15 11.86
C ASP A 167 2.47 -6.90 11.20
N TYR A 168 2.97 -6.53 10.02
CA TYR A 168 2.44 -5.43 9.21
C TYR A 168 0.98 -5.70 8.80
N ARG A 169 0.69 -6.86 8.22
CA ARG A 169 -0.68 -7.24 7.83
C ARG A 169 -1.63 -7.27 9.02
N ARG A 170 -1.16 -7.75 10.17
CA ARG A 170 -1.94 -7.76 11.41
C ARG A 170 -2.23 -6.33 11.87
N THR A 171 -1.26 -5.44 11.82
CA THR A 171 -1.45 -4.03 12.20
C THR A 171 -2.48 -3.35 11.30
N VAL A 172 -2.41 -3.55 9.98
CA VAL A 172 -3.41 -3.04 9.03
C VAL A 172 -4.81 -3.62 9.32
N ALA A 173 -4.90 -4.92 9.58
CA ALA A 173 -6.16 -5.55 9.93
C ALA A 173 -6.75 -5.02 11.25
N ASP A 174 -5.91 -4.77 12.27
CA ASP A 174 -6.33 -4.21 13.55
C ASP A 174 -6.83 -2.76 13.40
N LEU A 175 -6.15 -1.94 12.58
CA LEU A 175 -6.60 -0.58 12.29
C LEU A 175 -7.97 -0.59 11.59
N LEU A 176 -8.11 -1.46 10.59
CA LEU A 176 -9.37 -1.63 9.88
C LEU A 176 -10.50 -2.10 10.81
N ALA A 177 -10.21 -3.05 11.70
CA ALA A 177 -11.20 -3.58 12.64
C ALA A 177 -11.66 -2.54 13.67
N ARG A 178 -10.80 -1.60 14.06
CA ARG A 178 -11.17 -0.51 14.98
C ARG A 178 -12.05 0.54 14.34
N ASN A 179 -12.00 0.64 13.03
CA ASN A 179 -12.74 1.64 12.26
C ASN A 179 -14.14 1.13 11.82
N ARG A 180 -14.50 -0.04 12.24
CA ARG A 180 -15.82 -0.65 12.03
C ARG A 180 -16.65 -0.60 13.32
#